data_65da179972d6a650fb7ea6590e1cf720
#
_entry.id   65da179972d6a650fb7ea6590e1cf720
#
_cell.length_a   1.000
_cell.length_b   1.000
_cell.length_c   1.000
_cell.angle_alpha   90.00
_cell.angle_beta   90.00
_cell.angle_gamma   90.00
#
_symmetry.space_group_name_H-M   'P 1'
#
loop_
_entity.id
_entity.type
_entity.pdbx_description
1 polymer ?
#
loop_
_entity_poly.entity_id
_entity_poly.type
_entity_poly.pdbx_seq_one_letter_code
_entity_poly.pdbx_strand_id
1 'polypeptide(L)'
;SASTSDERKLFMSGAIRFPHLGICLEHVGKSFSVFGIEIAYYGVTIAVAMMAGIFLALYVAKKTGQNPDDYFDMAIVGIVVSVICARLYYVIFSWEEYKDDLLSILNTREGGLAIYGGVIGAMLTMFYFKRKKKIPFGLLGDTACCGIVLGQIIGRWGNFFNEEAHGMQTDLPWAQIIDGVGYHPTFLYESIWCFCLFWFLLWFDDHKRSFDGQMISLYMMLY
;
A
#
# COMPACT_ATOMS: atom_id res chain seq x y z
N SER A 1 -28.73 18.79 -31.08
CA SER A 1 -27.64 17.97 -31.70
C SER A 1 -26.28 18.12 -30.99
N ALA A 2 -26.18 18.88 -29.88
CA ALA A 2 -24.96 18.97 -29.06
C ALA A 2 -24.89 17.92 -27.95
N SER A 3 -25.98 17.19 -27.66
CA SER A 3 -26.03 16.24 -26.54
C SER A 3 -25.37 14.88 -26.82
N THR A 4 -25.35 14.45 -28.09
CA THR A 4 -24.88 13.11 -28.45
C THR A 4 -23.35 12.96 -28.57
N SER A 5 -22.62 14.07 -28.72
CA SER A 5 -21.14 14.04 -28.73
C SER A 5 -20.55 14.07 -27.32
N ASP A 6 -21.25 14.73 -26.38
CA ASP A 6 -20.86 14.74 -24.97
C ASP A 6 -21.26 13.45 -24.27
N GLU A 7 -22.38 12.83 -24.64
CA GLU A 7 -22.74 11.50 -24.13
C GLU A 7 -21.80 10.41 -24.66
N ARG A 8 -21.31 10.50 -25.88
CA ARG A 8 -20.31 9.54 -26.42
C ARG A 8 -18.94 9.69 -25.78
N LYS A 9 -18.55 10.88 -25.33
CA LYS A 9 -17.37 11.08 -24.50
C LYS A 9 -17.56 10.52 -23.08
N LEU A 10 -18.81 10.29 -22.67
CA LEU A 10 -19.17 9.71 -21.37
C LEU A 10 -18.75 8.23 -21.25
N PHE A 11 -18.61 7.52 -22.37
CA PHE A 11 -18.34 6.07 -22.41
C PHE A 11 -16.92 5.73 -22.89
N MET A 12 -15.97 6.65 -22.82
CA MET A 12 -14.58 6.30 -23.10
C MET A 12 -14.02 5.49 -21.93
N SER A 13 -13.72 4.22 -22.18
CA SER A 13 -13.00 3.33 -21.28
C SER A 13 -11.77 4.03 -20.70
N GLY A 14 -11.62 4.01 -19.37
CA GLY A 14 -10.49 4.61 -18.66
C GLY A 14 -10.67 6.06 -18.22
N ALA A 15 -11.88 6.65 -18.28
CA ALA A 15 -12.16 7.96 -17.71
C ALA A 15 -12.67 7.86 -16.28
N ILE A 16 -11.97 8.48 -15.33
CA ILE A 16 -12.39 8.60 -13.94
C ILE A 16 -12.93 10.01 -13.69
N ARG A 17 -14.15 10.11 -13.17
CA ARG A 17 -14.82 11.39 -12.93
C ARG A 17 -15.30 11.53 -11.49
N PHE A 18 -15.19 12.74 -10.98
CA PHE A 18 -15.82 13.20 -9.75
C PHE A 18 -16.70 14.40 -10.10
N PRO A 19 -17.95 14.19 -10.54
CA PRO A 19 -18.76 15.23 -11.17
C PRO A 19 -18.96 16.48 -10.32
N HIS A 20 -19.20 16.30 -9.02
CA HIS A 20 -19.46 17.40 -8.08
C HIS A 20 -18.19 18.13 -7.62
N LEU A 21 -17.02 17.52 -7.83
CA LEU A 21 -15.73 18.18 -7.59
C LEU A 21 -15.20 18.88 -8.85
N GLY A 22 -15.89 18.74 -9.98
CA GLY A 22 -15.44 19.28 -11.26
C GLY A 22 -14.17 18.61 -11.80
N ILE A 23 -13.78 17.46 -11.25
CA ILE A 23 -12.58 16.74 -11.64
C ILE A 23 -12.98 15.69 -12.69
N CYS A 24 -12.42 15.81 -13.89
CA CYS A 24 -12.54 14.83 -14.95
C CYS A 24 -11.16 14.46 -15.44
N LEU A 25 -10.78 13.20 -15.23
CA LEU A 25 -9.53 12.62 -15.68
C LEU A 25 -9.86 11.74 -16.89
N GLU A 26 -9.76 12.29 -18.08
CA GLU A 26 -10.19 11.64 -19.33
C GLU A 26 -9.32 10.45 -19.74
N HIS A 27 -8.08 10.39 -19.25
CA HIS A 27 -7.14 9.31 -19.52
C HIS A 27 -6.27 9.04 -18.28
N VAL A 28 -6.81 8.31 -17.33
CA VAL A 28 -5.98 7.72 -16.27
C VAL A 28 -5.40 6.43 -16.84
N GLY A 29 -4.25 6.53 -17.49
CA GLY A 29 -3.54 5.35 -17.97
C GLY A 29 -3.09 4.47 -16.79
N LYS A 30 -3.04 3.15 -17.01
CA LYS A 30 -2.51 2.21 -15.99
C LYS A 30 -0.98 2.17 -16.00
N SER A 31 -0.36 2.63 -17.09
CA SER A 31 1.10 2.61 -17.28
C SER A 31 1.56 3.77 -18.17
N PHE A 32 2.86 4.03 -18.12
CA PHE A 32 3.56 4.91 -19.05
C PHE A 32 4.79 4.19 -19.60
N SER A 33 5.22 4.54 -20.82
CA SER A 33 6.38 3.93 -21.46
C SER A 33 7.62 4.82 -21.31
N VAL A 34 8.73 4.25 -20.82
CA VAL A 34 10.05 4.88 -20.77
C VAL A 34 11.04 3.98 -21.51
N PHE A 35 11.64 4.47 -22.58
CA PHE A 35 12.58 3.71 -23.43
C PHE A 35 12.03 2.36 -23.91
N GLY A 36 10.71 2.28 -24.18
CA GLY A 36 10.06 1.05 -24.65
C GLY A 36 9.70 0.04 -23.55
N ILE A 37 9.93 0.39 -22.27
CA ILE A 37 9.52 -0.42 -21.12
C ILE A 37 8.24 0.20 -20.53
N GLU A 38 7.19 -0.61 -20.42
CA GLU A 38 5.97 -0.19 -19.75
C GLU A 38 6.13 -0.24 -18.23
N ILE A 39 5.88 0.89 -17.57
CA ILE A 39 5.95 1.05 -16.13
C ILE A 39 4.56 1.36 -15.62
N ALA A 40 4.01 0.48 -14.78
CA ALA A 40 2.70 0.67 -14.17
C ALA A 40 2.73 1.77 -13.09
N TYR A 41 1.77 2.69 -13.12
CA TYR A 41 1.62 3.72 -12.07
C TYR A 41 1.45 3.10 -10.69
N TYR A 42 0.75 1.97 -10.60
CA TYR A 42 0.64 1.20 -9.37
C TYR A 42 2.02 0.85 -8.78
N GLY A 43 2.91 0.30 -9.60
CA GLY A 43 4.26 -0.07 -9.17
C GLY A 43 5.09 1.13 -8.68
N VAL A 44 4.98 2.27 -9.39
CA VAL A 44 5.64 3.53 -8.97
C VAL A 44 5.07 4.02 -7.64
N THR A 45 3.74 4.00 -7.48
CA THR A 45 3.09 4.44 -6.24
C THR A 45 3.52 3.57 -5.05
N ILE A 46 3.58 2.25 -5.22
CA ILE A 46 4.05 1.34 -4.17
C ILE A 46 5.53 1.58 -3.86
N ALA A 47 6.37 1.78 -4.86
CA ALA A 47 7.79 2.09 -4.65
C ALA A 47 7.98 3.39 -3.86
N VAL A 48 7.23 4.44 -4.20
CA VAL A 48 7.24 5.72 -3.47
C VAL A 48 6.73 5.53 -2.04
N ALA A 49 5.64 4.78 -1.85
CA ALA A 49 5.09 4.45 -0.54
C ALA A 49 6.12 3.73 0.36
N MET A 50 6.80 2.73 -0.20
CA MET A 50 7.84 1.98 0.51
C MET A 50 9.03 2.89 0.87
N MET A 51 9.53 3.68 -0.08
CA MET A 51 10.63 4.61 0.19
C MET A 51 10.27 5.62 1.27
N ALA A 52 9.10 6.25 1.18
CA ALA A 52 8.63 7.22 2.17
C ALA A 52 8.50 6.56 3.56
N GLY A 53 7.93 5.36 3.63
CA GLY A 53 7.82 4.61 4.88
C GLY A 53 9.16 4.25 5.49
N ILE A 54 10.12 3.80 4.68
CA ILE A 54 11.48 3.49 5.14
C ILE A 54 12.16 4.77 5.65
N PHE A 55 12.17 5.86 4.88
CA PHE A 55 12.79 7.11 5.31
C PHE A 55 12.21 7.63 6.61
N LEU A 56 10.89 7.52 6.80
CA LEU A 56 10.26 7.92 8.05
C LEU A 56 10.69 7.01 9.21
N ALA A 57 10.75 5.70 9.02
CA ALA A 57 11.22 4.76 10.03
C ALA A 57 12.68 5.05 10.44
N LEU A 58 13.56 5.36 9.47
CA LEU A 58 14.95 5.76 9.73
C LEU A 58 15.02 7.07 10.51
N TYR A 59 14.18 8.04 10.15
CA TYR A 59 14.09 9.30 10.88
C TYR A 59 13.64 9.10 12.32
N VAL A 60 12.60 8.30 12.56
CA VAL A 60 12.11 7.97 13.90
C VAL A 60 13.17 7.22 14.70
N ALA A 61 13.85 6.25 14.09
CA ALA A 61 14.95 5.53 14.72
C ALA A 61 16.05 6.50 15.20
N LYS A 62 16.46 7.44 14.34
CA LYS A 62 17.45 8.46 14.70
C LYS A 62 16.95 9.40 15.82
N LYS A 63 15.69 9.86 15.73
CA LYS A 63 15.06 10.75 16.74
C LYS A 63 15.02 10.09 18.12
N THR A 64 14.80 8.77 18.18
CA THR A 64 14.68 7.98 19.41
C THR A 64 16.01 7.39 19.90
N GLY A 65 17.13 7.78 19.30
CA GLY A 65 18.46 7.32 19.71
C GLY A 65 18.79 5.87 19.31
N GLN A 66 18.01 5.29 18.43
CA GLN A 66 18.26 3.97 17.86
C GLN A 66 19.20 4.08 16.65
N ASN A 67 19.82 2.95 16.24
CA ASN A 67 20.66 2.92 15.05
C ASN A 67 19.83 2.81 13.77
N PRO A 68 19.79 3.83 12.89
CA PRO A 68 19.02 3.77 11.64
C PRO A 68 19.45 2.64 10.70
N ASP A 69 20.74 2.27 10.70
CA ASP A 69 21.26 1.22 9.81
C ASP A 69 20.60 -0.14 10.09
N ASP A 70 20.26 -0.42 11.37
CA ASP A 70 19.56 -1.64 11.73
C ASP A 70 18.15 -1.69 11.12
N TYR A 71 17.48 -0.56 11.01
CA TYR A 71 16.16 -0.44 10.38
C TYR A 71 16.24 -0.47 8.87
N PHE A 72 17.29 0.10 8.29
CA PHE A 72 17.54 0.00 6.86
C PHE A 72 17.79 -1.46 6.44
N ASP A 73 18.68 -2.15 7.15
CA ASP A 73 18.94 -3.57 6.93
C ASP A 73 17.65 -4.41 7.08
N MET A 74 16.86 -4.11 8.13
CA MET A 74 15.59 -4.78 8.38
C MET A 74 14.59 -4.53 7.25
N ALA A 75 14.53 -3.32 6.71
CA ALA A 75 13.65 -2.99 5.60
C ALA A 75 14.03 -3.77 4.32
N ILE A 76 15.31 -3.77 3.95
CA ILE A 76 15.80 -4.50 2.76
C ILE A 76 15.54 -6.00 2.89
N VAL A 77 15.94 -6.62 4.01
CA VAL A 77 15.70 -8.05 4.25
C VAL A 77 14.19 -8.33 4.32
N GLY A 78 13.43 -7.44 4.97
CA GLY A 78 11.98 -7.55 5.11
C GLY A 78 11.26 -7.55 3.78
N ILE A 79 11.63 -6.67 2.85
CA ILE A 79 11.05 -6.63 1.51
C ILE A 79 11.29 -7.97 0.79
N VAL A 80 12.52 -8.44 0.76
CA VAL A 80 12.88 -9.69 0.06
C VAL A 80 12.15 -10.89 0.68
N VAL A 81 12.19 -11.03 2.01
CA VAL A 81 11.53 -12.13 2.71
C VAL A 81 10.01 -12.06 2.55
N SER A 82 9.42 -10.86 2.63
CA SER A 82 7.98 -10.68 2.45
C SER A 82 7.52 -11.05 1.05
N VAL A 83 8.26 -10.68 0.00
CA VAL A 83 7.93 -11.06 -1.38
C VAL A 83 8.01 -12.58 -1.56
N ILE A 84 9.06 -13.23 -1.05
CA ILE A 84 9.21 -14.68 -1.10
C ILE A 84 8.05 -15.36 -0.36
N CYS A 85 7.76 -14.94 0.85
CA CYS A 85 6.66 -15.51 1.64
C CYS A 85 5.29 -15.27 1.00
N ALA A 86 5.07 -14.09 0.41
CA ALA A 86 3.83 -13.76 -0.30
C ALA A 86 3.63 -14.70 -1.50
N ARG A 87 4.71 -14.97 -2.26
CA ARG A 87 4.67 -15.90 -3.39
C ARG A 87 4.43 -17.35 -2.94
N LEU A 88 5.19 -17.79 -1.95
CA LEU A 88 5.04 -19.15 -1.41
C LEU A 88 3.62 -19.37 -0.86
N TYR A 89 3.09 -18.42 -0.12
CA TYR A 89 1.71 -18.50 0.39
C TYR A 89 0.71 -18.63 -0.76
N TYR A 90 0.81 -17.80 -1.78
CA TYR A 90 -0.08 -17.87 -2.95
C TYR A 90 0.01 -19.23 -3.64
N VAL A 91 1.22 -19.69 -3.95
CA VAL A 91 1.47 -20.98 -4.62
C VAL A 91 0.91 -22.18 -3.82
N ILE A 92 1.06 -22.17 -2.49
CA ILE A 92 0.51 -23.24 -1.64
C ILE A 92 -1.01 -23.33 -1.76
N PHE A 93 -1.71 -22.16 -1.78
CA PHE A 93 -3.17 -22.13 -1.86
C PHE A 93 -3.73 -22.22 -3.28
N SER A 94 -2.90 -22.00 -4.30
CA SER A 94 -3.23 -22.15 -5.72
C SER A 94 -2.43 -23.27 -6.38
N TRP A 95 -2.11 -24.32 -5.64
CA TRP A 95 -1.21 -25.40 -6.10
C TRP A 95 -1.64 -26.02 -7.43
N GLU A 96 -2.94 -26.17 -7.67
CA GLU A 96 -3.49 -26.72 -8.90
C GLU A 96 -3.05 -25.97 -10.17
N GLU A 97 -2.76 -24.66 -10.05
CA GLU A 97 -2.31 -23.80 -11.16
C GLU A 97 -0.82 -24.01 -11.49
N TYR A 98 -0.03 -24.53 -10.53
CA TYR A 98 1.44 -24.59 -10.62
C TYR A 98 2.01 -26.02 -10.72
N LYS A 99 1.21 -27.04 -10.42
CA LYS A 99 1.67 -28.44 -10.38
C LYS A 99 2.26 -28.94 -11.69
N ASP A 100 1.76 -28.44 -12.83
CA ASP A 100 2.15 -28.88 -14.18
C ASP A 100 3.29 -28.02 -14.77
N ASP A 101 3.56 -26.83 -14.21
CA ASP A 101 4.66 -25.94 -14.59
C ASP A 101 5.27 -25.25 -13.37
N LEU A 102 6.24 -25.89 -12.75
CA LEU A 102 6.93 -25.37 -11.56
C LEU A 102 7.79 -24.12 -11.84
N LEU A 103 8.17 -23.86 -13.10
CA LEU A 103 8.92 -22.66 -13.44
C LEU A 103 8.05 -21.41 -13.38
N SER A 104 6.76 -21.53 -13.59
CA SER A 104 5.81 -20.43 -13.47
C SER A 104 5.74 -19.86 -12.03
N ILE A 105 6.20 -20.62 -11.01
CA ILE A 105 6.31 -20.14 -9.63
C ILE A 105 7.24 -18.92 -9.54
N LEU A 106 8.23 -18.82 -10.39
CA LEU A 106 9.18 -17.71 -10.41
C LEU A 106 8.63 -16.46 -11.13
N ASN A 107 7.55 -16.60 -11.91
CA ASN A 107 6.93 -15.50 -12.63
C ASN A 107 6.00 -14.70 -11.70
N THR A 108 6.52 -13.65 -11.09
CA THR A 108 5.75 -12.73 -10.24
C THR A 108 5.18 -11.54 -11.00
N ARG A 109 5.48 -11.40 -12.30
CA ARG A 109 5.04 -10.25 -13.12
C ARG A 109 3.55 -10.26 -13.41
N GLU A 110 2.95 -11.43 -13.47
CA GLU A 110 1.52 -11.65 -13.71
C GLU A 110 0.68 -11.61 -12.42
N GLY A 111 1.32 -11.23 -11.29
CA GLY A 111 0.65 -11.22 -9.99
C GLY A 111 0.95 -12.49 -9.18
N GLY A 112 -0.02 -12.95 -8.39
CA GLY A 112 0.12 -14.15 -7.56
C GLY A 112 0.98 -13.91 -6.32
N LEU A 113 0.73 -12.79 -5.63
CA LEU A 113 1.34 -12.44 -4.34
C LEU A 113 0.23 -12.29 -3.29
N ALA A 114 0.25 -13.14 -2.26
CA ALA A 114 -0.74 -13.07 -1.19
C ALA A 114 -0.28 -12.15 -0.04
N ILE A 115 -1.11 -11.19 0.33
CA ILE A 115 -0.80 -10.21 1.39
C ILE A 115 -0.49 -10.89 2.73
N TYR A 116 -1.18 -11.98 3.07
CA TYR A 116 -0.93 -12.73 4.30
C TYR A 116 0.48 -13.31 4.35
N GLY A 117 0.98 -13.83 3.23
CA GLY A 117 2.36 -14.28 3.12
C GLY A 117 3.36 -13.14 3.34
N GLY A 118 3.09 -11.96 2.79
CA GLY A 118 3.89 -10.75 3.01
C GLY A 118 3.95 -10.35 4.48
N VAL A 119 2.81 -10.36 5.19
CA VAL A 119 2.75 -10.07 6.63
C VAL A 119 3.56 -11.11 7.44
N ILE A 120 3.44 -12.40 7.10
CA ILE A 120 4.23 -13.46 7.74
C ILE A 120 5.73 -13.20 7.54
N GLY A 121 6.15 -12.86 6.31
CA GLY A 121 7.55 -12.54 6.00
C GLY A 121 8.08 -11.33 6.78
N ALA A 122 7.28 -10.27 6.91
CA ALA A 122 7.61 -9.11 7.73
C ALA A 122 7.78 -9.48 9.21
N MET A 123 6.87 -10.27 9.77
CA MET A 123 6.94 -10.74 11.15
C MET A 123 8.18 -11.62 11.39
N LEU A 124 8.49 -12.54 10.50
CA LEU A 124 9.70 -13.37 10.57
C LEU A 124 10.96 -12.50 10.57
N THR A 125 11.01 -11.50 9.71
CA THR A 125 12.13 -10.53 9.66
C THR A 125 12.25 -9.76 10.97
N MET A 126 11.15 -9.25 11.52
CA MET A 126 11.16 -8.57 12.82
C MET A 126 11.67 -9.49 13.96
N PHE A 127 11.23 -10.75 13.98
CA PHE A 127 11.72 -11.74 14.97
C PHE A 127 13.21 -12.02 14.82
N TYR A 128 13.72 -12.12 13.59
CA TYR A 128 15.13 -12.29 13.31
C TYR A 128 15.95 -11.09 13.85
N PHE A 129 15.55 -9.87 13.51
CA PHE A 129 16.25 -8.65 13.94
C PHE A 129 16.15 -8.41 15.45
N LYS A 130 15.01 -8.69 16.06
CA LYS A 130 14.86 -8.70 17.52
C LYS A 130 15.94 -9.54 18.19
N ARG A 131 16.20 -10.76 17.67
CA ARG A 131 17.22 -11.66 18.24
C ARG A 131 18.63 -11.22 17.91
N LYS A 132 18.89 -10.84 16.66
CA LYS A 132 20.21 -10.47 16.16
C LYS A 132 20.72 -9.15 16.77
N LYS A 133 19.85 -8.14 16.84
CA LYS A 133 20.21 -6.78 17.30
C LYS A 133 19.82 -6.52 18.75
N LYS A 134 19.11 -7.46 19.40
CA LYS A 134 18.62 -7.37 20.77
C LYS A 134 17.70 -6.16 21.03
N ILE A 135 16.97 -5.71 20.00
CA ILE A 135 16.01 -4.63 20.09
C ILE A 135 14.67 -5.21 20.56
N PRO A 136 13.96 -4.60 21.54
CA PRO A 136 12.64 -5.05 21.95
C PRO A 136 11.65 -5.08 20.78
N PHE A 137 10.84 -6.12 20.71
CA PHE A 137 9.88 -6.29 19.60
C PHE A 137 8.89 -5.13 19.50
N GLY A 138 8.40 -4.64 20.65
CA GLY A 138 7.52 -3.49 20.71
C GLY A 138 8.17 -2.22 20.15
N LEU A 139 9.45 -1.99 20.48
CA LEU A 139 10.19 -0.84 19.96
C LEU A 139 10.41 -0.92 18.44
N LEU A 140 10.70 -2.12 17.90
CA LEU A 140 10.78 -2.33 16.45
C LEU A 140 9.43 -1.99 15.77
N GLY A 141 8.33 -2.48 16.36
CA GLY A 141 6.97 -2.22 15.86
C GLY A 141 6.62 -0.73 15.92
N ASP A 142 6.89 -0.06 17.01
CA ASP A 142 6.60 1.36 17.18
C ASP A 142 7.38 2.24 16.22
N THR A 143 8.66 1.94 16.00
CA THR A 143 9.51 2.67 15.05
C THR A 143 9.05 2.47 13.60
N ALA A 144 8.61 1.25 13.24
CA ALA A 144 8.09 0.96 11.90
C ALA A 144 6.67 1.50 11.68
N CYS A 145 5.88 1.64 12.75
CA CYS A 145 4.44 1.93 12.72
C CYS A 145 4.11 3.18 11.87
N CYS A 146 4.75 4.30 12.14
CA CYS A 146 4.51 5.55 11.40
C CYS A 146 4.86 5.40 9.92
N GLY A 147 5.93 4.66 9.60
CA GLY A 147 6.32 4.36 8.22
C GLY A 147 5.29 3.47 7.51
N ILE A 148 4.73 2.48 8.21
CA ILE A 148 3.66 1.61 7.68
C ILE A 148 2.43 2.44 7.33
N VAL A 149 1.96 3.29 8.26
CA VAL A 149 0.77 4.13 8.04
C VAL A 149 1.00 5.12 6.90
N LEU A 150 2.17 5.75 6.82
CA LEU A 150 2.51 6.63 5.69
C LEU A 150 2.52 5.86 4.36
N GLY A 151 3.08 4.64 4.37
CA GLY A 151 3.04 3.75 3.22
C GLY A 151 1.61 3.41 2.77
N GLN A 152 0.68 3.21 3.71
CA GLN A 152 -0.73 2.97 3.41
C GLN A 152 -1.42 4.19 2.80
N ILE A 153 -1.18 5.40 3.35
CA ILE A 153 -1.73 6.65 2.79
C ILE A 153 -1.40 6.77 1.31
N ILE A 154 -0.13 6.55 0.95
CA ILE A 154 0.35 6.68 -0.42
C ILE A 154 -0.09 5.47 -1.25
N GLY A 155 0.06 4.25 -0.71
CA GLY A 155 -0.19 2.99 -1.42
C GLY A 155 -1.64 2.84 -1.89
N ARG A 156 -2.63 3.41 -1.15
CA ARG A 156 -4.05 3.40 -1.56
C ARG A 156 -4.31 4.13 -2.87
N TRP A 157 -3.48 5.09 -3.24
CA TRP A 157 -3.57 5.73 -4.57
C TRP A 157 -3.17 4.79 -5.71
N GLY A 158 -2.43 3.71 -5.42
CA GLY A 158 -2.19 2.65 -6.40
C GLY A 158 -3.48 1.99 -6.88
N ASN A 159 -4.43 1.73 -5.97
CA ASN A 159 -5.74 1.17 -6.32
C ASN A 159 -6.55 2.11 -7.22
N PHE A 160 -6.39 3.44 -7.06
CA PHE A 160 -6.99 4.42 -7.96
C PHE A 160 -6.51 4.24 -9.40
N PHE A 161 -5.20 4.11 -9.62
CA PHE A 161 -4.64 3.93 -10.97
C PHE A 161 -5.00 2.59 -11.60
N ASN A 162 -5.16 1.54 -10.79
CA ASN A 162 -5.59 0.24 -11.27
C ASN A 162 -7.11 0.12 -11.44
N GLU A 163 -7.89 1.11 -11.01
CA GLU A 163 -9.36 1.06 -10.98
C GLU A 163 -9.89 -0.15 -10.20
N GLU A 164 -9.19 -0.53 -9.15
CA GLU A 164 -9.50 -1.70 -8.33
C GLU A 164 -9.81 -1.32 -6.88
N ALA A 165 -10.34 -2.28 -6.08
CA ALA A 165 -10.67 -2.09 -4.69
C ALA A 165 -11.59 -0.88 -4.43
N HIS A 166 -12.48 -0.58 -5.39
CA HIS A 166 -13.59 0.35 -5.19
C HIS A 166 -14.72 -0.31 -4.39
N GLY A 167 -15.56 0.51 -3.76
CA GLY A 167 -16.70 0.02 -2.99
C GLY A 167 -17.90 -0.37 -3.87
N MET A 168 -19.05 -0.53 -3.22
CA MET A 168 -20.32 -0.79 -3.91
C MET A 168 -20.72 0.39 -4.79
N GLN A 169 -21.63 0.14 -5.74
CA GLN A 169 -22.24 1.18 -6.55
C GLN A 169 -22.95 2.22 -5.69
N THR A 170 -22.85 3.48 -6.08
CA THR A 170 -23.44 4.60 -5.34
C THR A 170 -23.71 5.80 -6.24
N ASP A 171 -24.74 6.57 -5.90
CA ASP A 171 -25.10 7.83 -6.54
C ASP A 171 -24.67 9.06 -5.72
N LEU A 172 -23.75 8.89 -4.75
CA LEU A 172 -23.28 9.98 -3.91
C LEU A 172 -22.53 11.04 -4.74
N PRO A 173 -22.59 12.32 -4.31
CA PRO A 173 -21.97 13.42 -5.04
C PRO A 173 -20.46 13.27 -5.28
N TRP A 174 -19.77 12.51 -4.46
CA TRP A 174 -18.33 12.23 -4.56
C TRP A 174 -18.01 10.82 -5.06
N ALA A 175 -19.00 10.15 -5.69
CA ALA A 175 -18.78 8.85 -6.30
C ALA A 175 -17.68 8.93 -7.37
N GLN A 176 -16.81 7.93 -7.41
CA GLN A 176 -15.87 7.71 -8.50
C GLN A 176 -16.61 7.03 -9.64
N ILE A 177 -16.71 7.68 -10.78
CA ILE A 177 -17.36 7.09 -11.96
C ILE A 177 -16.30 6.36 -12.79
N ILE A 178 -16.50 5.04 -12.94
CA ILE A 178 -15.69 4.15 -13.77
C ILE A 178 -16.63 3.53 -14.80
N ASP A 179 -16.32 3.67 -16.08
CA ASP A 179 -17.12 3.16 -17.20
C ASP A 179 -18.62 3.55 -17.11
N GLY A 180 -18.89 4.77 -16.63
CA GLY A 180 -20.24 5.31 -16.51
C GLY A 180 -21.01 4.87 -15.27
N VAL A 181 -20.43 4.07 -14.39
CA VAL A 181 -21.04 3.59 -13.13
C VAL A 181 -20.35 4.25 -11.94
N GLY A 182 -21.14 4.80 -11.00
CA GLY A 182 -20.63 5.40 -9.76
C GLY A 182 -20.29 4.35 -8.71
N TYR A 183 -19.12 4.47 -8.09
CA TYR A 183 -18.64 3.61 -7.01
C TYR A 183 -18.16 4.43 -5.82
N HIS A 184 -18.22 3.85 -4.61
CA HIS A 184 -17.57 4.45 -3.45
C HIS A 184 -16.05 4.47 -3.64
N PRO A 185 -15.38 5.63 -3.56
CA PRO A 185 -13.91 5.74 -3.67
C PRO A 185 -13.24 5.29 -2.36
N THR A 186 -13.24 3.97 -2.11
CA THR A 186 -12.73 3.39 -0.86
C THR A 186 -11.25 3.66 -0.67
N PHE A 187 -10.47 3.76 -1.74
CA PHE A 187 -9.07 4.17 -1.67
C PHE A 187 -8.90 5.54 -1.00
N LEU A 188 -9.80 6.50 -1.33
CA LEU A 188 -9.77 7.84 -0.75
C LEU A 188 -10.19 7.83 0.73
N TYR A 189 -11.25 7.07 1.06
CA TYR A 189 -11.72 6.95 2.45
C TYR A 189 -10.63 6.38 3.35
N GLU A 190 -9.97 5.33 2.89
CA GLU A 190 -8.90 4.68 3.64
C GLU A 190 -7.65 5.55 3.72
N SER A 191 -7.29 6.25 2.63
CA SER A 191 -6.18 7.20 2.64
C SER A 191 -6.42 8.34 3.63
N ILE A 192 -7.64 8.91 3.68
CA ILE A 192 -8.01 9.96 4.65
C ILE A 192 -7.99 9.41 6.07
N TRP A 193 -8.55 8.22 6.31
CA TRP A 193 -8.51 7.58 7.62
C TRP A 193 -7.07 7.35 8.10
N CYS A 194 -6.23 6.76 7.24
CA CYS A 194 -4.81 6.57 7.55
C CYS A 194 -4.08 7.90 7.77
N PHE A 195 -4.44 8.97 7.05
CA PHE A 195 -3.88 10.29 7.26
C PHE A 195 -4.23 10.85 8.65
N CYS A 196 -5.48 10.74 9.07
CA CYS A 196 -5.90 11.12 10.43
C CYS A 196 -5.20 10.29 11.49
N LEU A 197 -5.13 8.97 11.26
CA LEU A 197 -4.44 8.03 12.15
C LEU A 197 -2.94 8.36 12.25
N PHE A 198 -2.30 8.70 11.15
CA PHE A 198 -0.90 9.09 11.11
C PHE A 198 -0.60 10.29 12.02
N TRP A 199 -1.37 11.36 11.90
CA TRP A 199 -1.20 12.54 12.74
C TRP A 199 -1.54 12.26 14.20
N PHE A 200 -2.56 11.45 14.46
CA PHE A 200 -2.90 11.02 15.81
C PHE A 200 -1.74 10.23 16.44
N LEU A 201 -1.16 9.28 15.72
CA LEU A 201 -0.04 8.48 16.21
C LEU A 201 1.21 9.33 16.48
N LEU A 202 1.55 10.27 15.60
CA LEU A 202 2.67 11.20 15.84
C LEU A 202 2.44 12.06 17.08
N TRP A 203 1.25 12.61 17.25
CA TRP A 203 0.89 13.37 18.43
C TRP A 203 0.95 12.50 19.69
N PHE A 204 0.45 11.27 19.61
CA PHE A 204 0.45 10.34 20.74
C PHE A 204 1.87 9.92 21.14
N ASP A 205 2.74 9.66 20.17
CA ASP A 205 4.14 9.31 20.41
C ASP A 205 4.87 10.40 21.20
N ASP A 206 4.65 11.67 20.80
CA ASP A 206 5.31 12.81 21.44
C ASP A 206 4.76 13.15 22.84
N HIS A 207 3.50 12.84 23.16
CA HIS A 207 2.83 13.36 24.36
C HIS A 207 2.38 12.29 25.36
N LYS A 208 2.09 11.08 24.91
CA LYS A 208 1.36 10.08 25.71
C LYS A 208 2.01 8.70 25.74
N ARG A 209 2.99 8.44 24.89
CA ARG A 209 3.66 7.14 24.88
C ARG A 209 4.31 6.83 26.24
N SER A 210 4.03 5.64 26.78
CA SER A 210 4.47 5.21 28.09
C SER A 210 5.35 3.95 28.05
N PHE A 211 5.21 3.12 27.03
CA PHE A 211 5.95 1.85 26.91
C PHE A 211 6.16 1.45 25.45
N ASP A 212 7.11 0.55 25.23
CA ASP A 212 7.40 0.00 23.90
C ASP A 212 6.32 -0.97 23.43
N GLY A 213 5.83 -0.80 22.21
CA GLY A 213 4.74 -1.56 21.61
C GLY A 213 3.39 -0.85 21.67
N GLN A 214 3.32 0.32 22.31
CA GLN A 214 2.06 1.06 22.45
C GLN A 214 1.57 1.64 21.12
N MET A 215 2.48 2.16 20.30
CA MET A 215 2.15 2.75 19.00
C MET A 215 1.61 1.71 18.03
N ILE A 216 2.32 0.58 17.89
CA ILE A 216 1.88 -0.50 17.00
C ILE A 216 0.58 -1.13 17.49
N SER A 217 0.36 -1.23 18.81
CA SER A 217 -0.91 -1.73 19.37
C SER A 217 -2.08 -0.80 19.05
N LEU A 218 -1.90 0.52 19.20
CA LEU A 218 -2.90 1.52 18.84
C LEU A 218 -3.23 1.47 17.34
N TYR A 219 -2.20 1.37 16.50
CA TYR A 219 -2.41 1.21 15.07
C TYR A 219 -3.25 -0.03 14.76
N MET A 220 -2.92 -1.19 15.34
CA MET A 220 -3.65 -2.44 15.14
C MET A 220 -5.11 -2.39 15.64
N MET A 221 -5.40 -1.54 16.62
CA MET A 221 -6.77 -1.36 17.15
C MET A 221 -7.60 -0.39 16.31
N LEU A 222 -6.97 0.59 15.69
CA LEU A 222 -7.65 1.69 15.00
C LEU A 222 -7.71 1.49 13.48
N TYR A 223 -6.85 0.64 12.92
CA TYR A 223 -6.90 0.24 11.52
C TYR A 223 -7.76 -0.99 11.31
#